data_cc9ab9fc07e2a297b2bdc0c638648c2c
#
_entry.id   cc9ab9fc07e2a297b2bdc0c638648c2c
#
_cell.length_a   1.000
_cell.length_b   1.000
_cell.length_c   1.000
_cell.angle_alpha   90.00
_cell.angle_beta   90.00
_cell.angle_gamma   90.00
#
_symmetry.space_group_name_H-M   'P 1'
#
loop_
_entity.id
_entity.type
_entity.pdbx_description
1 polymer ?
#
loop_
_entity_poly.entity_id
_entity_poly.type
_entity_poly.pdbx_seq_one_letter_code
_entity_poly.pdbx_strand_id
1 'polypeptide(L)'
;MAGYKGSNINPRKFEAGQIKIILILLPLAIFMCIPIVFIVCHAFKPMDELFAFPPQILVHKPTLDNFTKLFKASAGSNIPMSRYVFNSLLVTGLTVGLSLLFTTFAAFALAKLKFKGRQLMMDINQLALMFVATAVLIPRYLVICKVGLIDSIWAHILPLLAYPVALFLVKQF
;
A
#
# COMPACT_ATOMS: atom_id res chain seq x y z
N MET A 1 43.80 10.72 -2.59
CA MET A 1 42.35 10.68 -2.87
C MET A 1 41.89 9.25 -2.68
N ALA A 2 41.21 8.95 -1.59
CA ALA A 2 40.65 7.61 -1.33
C ALA A 2 39.45 7.42 -2.23
N GLY A 3 39.56 6.54 -3.24
CA GLY A 3 38.49 6.21 -4.14
C GLY A 3 37.34 5.57 -3.35
N TYR A 4 36.17 6.18 -3.41
CA TYR A 4 34.90 5.61 -2.90
C TYR A 4 34.62 4.34 -3.67
N LYS A 5 34.88 3.17 -3.09
CA LYS A 5 34.38 1.89 -3.63
C LYS A 5 32.89 1.86 -3.42
N GLY A 6 32.14 2.26 -4.44
CA GLY A 6 30.69 2.14 -4.45
C GLY A 6 30.30 0.69 -4.20
N SER A 7 29.44 0.46 -3.21
CA SER A 7 28.84 -0.85 -2.99
C SER A 7 28.02 -1.23 -4.22
N ASN A 8 28.24 -2.42 -4.80
CA ASN A 8 27.41 -2.94 -5.87
C ASN A 8 25.95 -3.05 -5.38
N ILE A 9 25.03 -2.43 -6.12
CA ILE A 9 23.59 -2.41 -5.78
C ILE A 9 22.99 -3.83 -5.71
N ASN A 10 23.67 -4.81 -6.31
CA ASN A 10 23.24 -6.22 -6.26
C ASN A 10 24.49 -7.13 -6.10
N PRO A 11 25.08 -7.23 -4.89
CA PRO A 11 26.25 -8.04 -4.67
C PRO A 11 25.90 -9.52 -4.78
N ARG A 12 26.61 -10.25 -5.67
CA ARG A 12 26.50 -11.71 -5.80
C ARG A 12 27.08 -12.48 -4.61
N LYS A 13 27.82 -11.83 -3.71
CA LYS A 13 28.46 -12.41 -2.52
C LYS A 13 28.31 -11.46 -1.34
N PHE A 14 28.19 -12.02 -0.15
CA PHE A 14 28.15 -11.27 1.11
C PHE A 14 29.50 -10.58 1.34
N GLU A 15 29.49 -9.25 1.45
CA GLU A 15 30.68 -8.46 1.76
C GLU A 15 30.67 -8.03 3.24
N ALA A 16 31.85 -8.02 3.89
CA ALA A 16 31.99 -7.62 5.30
C ALA A 16 31.42 -6.21 5.59
N GLY A 17 31.44 -5.30 4.59
CA GLY A 17 30.85 -3.96 4.70
C GLY A 17 29.33 -3.97 4.90
N GLN A 18 28.63 -4.98 4.38
CA GLN A 18 27.17 -5.13 4.53
C GLN A 18 26.77 -5.50 5.96
N ILE A 19 27.64 -6.21 6.69
CA ILE A 19 27.38 -6.61 8.08
C ILE A 19 27.16 -5.39 8.96
N LYS A 20 27.94 -4.33 8.79
CA LYS A 20 27.78 -3.08 9.56
C LYS A 20 26.42 -2.43 9.28
N ILE A 21 26.00 -2.40 8.03
CA ILE A 21 24.71 -1.84 7.63
C ILE A 21 23.56 -2.69 8.18
N ILE A 22 23.68 -4.02 8.09
CA ILE A 22 22.68 -4.96 8.64
C ILE A 22 22.57 -4.79 10.15
N LEU A 23 23.69 -4.65 10.87
CA LEU A 23 23.73 -4.48 12.32
C LEU A 23 23.02 -3.19 12.78
N ILE A 24 23.05 -2.14 11.97
CA ILE A 24 22.33 -0.89 12.24
C ILE A 24 20.83 -1.01 11.85
N LEU A 25 20.54 -1.65 10.71
CA LEU A 25 19.18 -1.76 10.21
C LEU A 25 18.35 -2.83 10.93
N LEU A 26 18.99 -3.89 11.45
CA LEU A 26 18.28 -4.99 12.12
C LEU A 26 17.49 -4.54 13.35
N PRO A 27 18.04 -3.77 14.30
CA PRO A 27 17.27 -3.26 15.45
C PRO A 27 16.09 -2.38 15.01
N LEU A 28 16.30 -1.56 13.98
CA LEU A 28 15.22 -0.73 13.41
C LEU A 28 14.13 -1.60 12.79
N ALA A 29 14.50 -2.63 12.04
CA ALA A 29 13.56 -3.56 11.44
C ALA A 29 12.77 -4.33 12.50
N ILE A 30 13.45 -4.81 13.57
CA ILE A 30 12.79 -5.48 14.71
C ILE A 30 11.79 -4.52 15.35
N PHE A 31 12.20 -3.28 15.63
CA PHE A 31 11.31 -2.27 16.20
C PHE A 31 10.07 -2.02 15.34
N MET A 32 10.23 -1.93 14.02
CA MET A 32 9.12 -1.78 13.07
C MET A 32 8.21 -3.02 13.00
N CYS A 33 8.72 -4.22 13.29
CA CYS A 33 7.93 -5.45 13.33
C CYS A 33 7.12 -5.61 14.62
N ILE A 34 7.50 -4.97 15.73
CA ILE A 34 6.80 -5.11 17.02
C ILE A 34 5.30 -4.81 16.90
N PRO A 35 4.84 -3.70 16.31
CA PRO A 35 3.41 -3.42 16.18
C PRO A 35 2.66 -4.48 15.37
N ILE A 36 3.30 -5.04 14.34
CA ILE A 36 2.70 -6.08 13.49
C ILE A 36 2.51 -7.35 14.29
N VAL A 37 3.56 -7.80 14.99
CA VAL A 37 3.51 -8.98 15.89
C VAL A 37 2.46 -8.77 16.98
N PHE A 38 2.40 -7.57 17.56
CA PHE A 38 1.42 -7.22 18.58
C PHE A 38 -0.02 -7.36 18.08
N ILE A 39 -0.34 -6.82 16.89
CA ILE A 39 -1.67 -6.92 16.29
C ILE A 39 -2.04 -8.38 16.02
N VAL A 40 -1.12 -9.16 15.43
CA VAL A 40 -1.36 -10.57 15.15
C VAL A 40 -1.57 -11.35 16.45
N CYS A 41 -0.73 -11.17 17.47
CA CYS A 41 -0.89 -11.81 18.76
C CYS A 41 -2.23 -11.46 19.39
N HIS A 42 -2.63 -10.17 19.38
CA HIS A 42 -3.88 -9.73 19.98
C HIS A 42 -5.12 -10.27 19.27
N ALA A 43 -5.05 -10.51 17.96
CA ALA A 43 -6.16 -11.13 17.21
C ALA A 43 -6.50 -12.53 17.71
N PHE A 44 -5.50 -13.28 18.21
CA PHE A 44 -5.66 -14.65 18.72
C PHE A 44 -5.77 -14.75 20.24
N LYS A 45 -5.69 -13.64 20.99
CA LYS A 45 -5.85 -13.67 22.45
C LYS A 45 -7.30 -13.77 22.86
N PRO A 46 -7.62 -14.62 23.86
CA PRO A 46 -8.92 -14.60 24.51
C PRO A 46 -9.08 -13.30 25.32
N MET A 47 -10.32 -12.95 25.62
CA MET A 47 -10.65 -11.71 26.35
C MET A 47 -9.95 -11.63 27.73
N ASP A 48 -9.76 -12.77 28.38
CA ASP A 48 -9.12 -12.85 29.70
C ASP A 48 -7.64 -12.44 29.65
N GLU A 49 -6.94 -12.80 28.57
CA GLU A 49 -5.53 -12.41 28.34
C GLU A 49 -5.41 -10.98 27.78
N LEU A 50 -6.46 -10.51 27.09
CA LEU A 50 -6.44 -9.19 26.46
C LEU A 50 -6.39 -8.07 27.50
N PHE A 51 -7.10 -8.25 28.61
CA PHE A 51 -7.20 -7.29 29.70
C PHE A 51 -6.36 -7.68 30.94
N ALA A 52 -5.52 -8.72 30.84
CA ALA A 52 -4.64 -9.13 31.91
C ALA A 52 -3.58 -8.06 32.22
N PHE A 53 -3.33 -7.83 33.51
CA PHE A 53 -2.27 -6.96 33.97
C PHE A 53 -1.16 -7.81 34.67
N PRO A 54 0.12 -7.65 34.31
CA PRO A 54 0.69 -6.77 33.31
C PRO A 54 0.41 -7.22 31.86
N PRO A 55 0.34 -6.27 30.90
CA PRO A 55 0.05 -6.60 29.51
C PRO A 55 1.16 -7.46 28.90
N GLN A 56 0.79 -8.61 28.36
CA GLN A 56 1.70 -9.56 27.73
C GLN A 56 1.66 -9.37 26.21
N ILE A 57 2.80 -9.48 25.52
CA ILE A 57 2.85 -9.36 24.06
C ILE A 57 2.46 -10.70 23.43
N LEU A 58 2.98 -11.81 23.93
CA LEU A 58 2.74 -13.14 23.39
C LEU A 58 1.40 -13.72 23.82
N VAL A 59 0.88 -14.65 23.02
CA VAL A 59 -0.35 -15.39 23.30
C VAL A 59 -0.01 -16.67 24.05
N HIS A 60 -0.68 -16.95 25.17
CA HIS A 60 -0.54 -18.21 25.89
C HIS A 60 -1.63 -19.20 25.50
N LYS A 61 -2.84 -18.73 25.25
CA LYS A 61 -3.99 -19.57 24.88
C LYS A 61 -4.57 -19.07 23.54
N PRO A 62 -4.01 -19.46 22.40
CA PRO A 62 -4.52 -18.98 21.12
C PRO A 62 -5.95 -19.46 20.87
N THR A 63 -6.85 -18.54 20.51
CA THR A 63 -8.26 -18.81 20.21
C THR A 63 -8.70 -18.11 18.94
N LEU A 64 -9.67 -18.69 18.24
CA LEU A 64 -10.36 -18.10 17.09
C LEU A 64 -11.70 -17.43 17.49
N ASP A 65 -12.02 -17.39 18.76
CA ASP A 65 -13.29 -16.85 19.25
C ASP A 65 -13.52 -15.37 18.86
N ASN A 66 -12.45 -14.59 18.79
CA ASN A 66 -12.55 -13.19 18.39
C ASN A 66 -13.08 -13.08 16.94
N PHE A 67 -12.64 -13.95 16.05
CA PHE A 67 -13.12 -13.98 14.67
C PHE A 67 -14.56 -14.46 14.59
N THR A 68 -14.91 -15.53 15.32
CA THR A 68 -16.29 -16.03 15.36
C THR A 68 -17.26 -15.04 15.96
N LYS A 69 -16.87 -14.33 17.02
CA LYS A 69 -17.66 -13.25 17.64
C LYS A 69 -17.83 -12.07 16.68
N LEU A 70 -16.75 -11.69 15.94
CA LEU A 70 -16.81 -10.65 14.94
C LEU A 70 -17.83 -10.98 13.84
N PHE A 71 -17.79 -12.20 13.29
CA PHE A 71 -18.73 -12.65 12.26
C PHE A 71 -20.16 -12.71 12.80
N LYS A 72 -20.36 -13.19 14.01
CA LYS A 72 -21.70 -13.25 14.65
C LYS A 72 -22.25 -11.85 14.94
N ALA A 73 -21.43 -10.96 15.49
CA ALA A 73 -21.84 -9.58 15.77
C ALA A 73 -22.21 -8.83 14.49
N SER A 74 -21.47 -9.05 13.40
CA SER A 74 -21.77 -8.42 12.11
C SER A 74 -22.95 -9.05 11.37
N ALA A 75 -23.31 -10.29 11.68
CA ALA A 75 -24.51 -10.93 11.11
C ALA A 75 -25.82 -10.28 11.63
N GLY A 76 -25.80 -9.68 12.82
CA GLY A 76 -26.91 -8.90 13.38
C GLY A 76 -26.97 -7.44 12.91
N SER A 77 -25.98 -6.96 12.19
CA SER A 77 -25.97 -5.61 11.61
C SER A 77 -26.65 -5.58 10.24
N ASN A 78 -27.16 -4.41 9.83
CA ASN A 78 -27.79 -4.24 8.51
C ASN A 78 -26.91 -4.62 7.32
N ILE A 79 -25.57 -4.65 7.51
CA ILE A 79 -24.61 -5.02 6.48
C ILE A 79 -23.65 -6.05 7.06
N PRO A 80 -23.64 -7.30 6.54
CA PRO A 80 -22.74 -8.35 7.01
C PRO A 80 -21.27 -8.06 6.66
N MET A 81 -20.36 -8.46 7.54
CA MET A 81 -18.91 -8.29 7.36
C MET A 81 -18.38 -8.88 6.04
N SER A 82 -18.97 -9.99 5.58
CA SER A 82 -18.64 -10.61 4.30
C SER A 82 -18.77 -9.65 3.12
N ARG A 83 -19.77 -8.75 3.15
CA ARG A 83 -19.97 -7.74 2.11
C ARG A 83 -18.85 -6.69 2.10
N TYR A 84 -18.39 -6.28 3.26
CA TYR A 84 -17.23 -5.36 3.35
C TYR A 84 -15.96 -6.00 2.80
N VAL A 85 -15.68 -7.25 3.17
CA VAL A 85 -14.53 -8.00 2.68
C VAL A 85 -14.61 -8.18 1.17
N PHE A 86 -15.77 -8.61 0.65
CA PHE A 86 -15.98 -8.79 -0.78
C PHE A 86 -15.79 -7.48 -1.55
N ASN A 87 -16.41 -6.38 -1.10
CA ASN A 87 -16.26 -5.08 -1.74
C ASN A 87 -14.79 -4.61 -1.73
N SER A 88 -14.07 -4.79 -0.62
CA SER A 88 -12.66 -4.43 -0.53
C SER A 88 -11.79 -5.23 -1.49
N LEU A 89 -12.01 -6.54 -1.58
CA LEU A 89 -11.28 -7.40 -2.52
C LEU A 89 -11.60 -7.04 -3.97
N LEU A 90 -12.86 -6.79 -4.28
CA LEU A 90 -13.31 -6.41 -5.62
C LEU A 90 -12.71 -5.06 -6.03
N VAL A 91 -12.84 -4.03 -5.19
CA VAL A 91 -12.29 -2.69 -5.46
C VAL A 91 -10.78 -2.75 -5.63
N THR A 92 -10.07 -3.45 -4.72
CA THR A 92 -8.62 -3.59 -4.79
C THR A 92 -8.19 -4.34 -6.04
N GLY A 93 -8.82 -5.47 -6.35
CA GLY A 93 -8.53 -6.27 -7.54
C GLY A 93 -8.74 -5.48 -8.83
N LEU A 94 -9.87 -4.78 -8.96
CA LEU A 94 -10.15 -3.92 -10.12
C LEU A 94 -9.16 -2.76 -10.21
N THR A 95 -8.88 -2.08 -9.09
CA THR A 95 -7.94 -0.95 -9.08
C THR A 95 -6.55 -1.38 -9.50
N VAL A 96 -6.04 -2.47 -8.94
CA VAL A 96 -4.70 -2.99 -9.29
C VAL A 96 -4.66 -3.45 -10.74
N GLY A 97 -5.62 -4.25 -11.18
CA GLY A 97 -5.68 -4.77 -12.54
C GLY A 97 -5.76 -3.67 -13.59
N LEU A 98 -6.70 -2.74 -13.43
CA LEU A 98 -6.87 -1.62 -14.35
C LEU A 98 -5.68 -0.65 -14.30
N SER A 99 -5.16 -0.34 -13.10
CA SER A 99 -4.00 0.55 -12.95
C SER A 99 -2.77 -0.03 -13.63
N LEU A 100 -2.47 -1.31 -13.47
CA LEU A 100 -1.36 -1.98 -14.16
C LEU A 100 -1.55 -1.92 -15.68
N LEU A 101 -2.74 -2.22 -16.17
CA LEU A 101 -3.05 -2.22 -17.59
C LEU A 101 -2.87 -0.82 -18.20
N PHE A 102 -3.51 0.20 -17.63
CA PHE A 102 -3.41 1.57 -18.14
C PHE A 102 -1.99 2.13 -18.00
N THR A 103 -1.33 1.90 -16.87
CA THR A 103 0.04 2.37 -16.64
C THR A 103 1.02 1.73 -17.62
N THR A 104 0.89 0.42 -17.88
CA THR A 104 1.78 -0.27 -18.83
C THR A 104 1.57 0.25 -20.25
N PHE A 105 0.33 0.41 -20.70
CA PHE A 105 0.07 0.97 -22.04
C PHE A 105 0.55 2.42 -22.17
N ALA A 106 0.30 3.25 -21.17
CA ALA A 106 0.75 4.63 -21.16
C ALA A 106 2.29 4.73 -21.14
N ALA A 107 2.94 3.94 -20.29
CA ALA A 107 4.40 3.88 -20.22
C ALA A 107 5.02 3.40 -21.53
N PHE A 108 4.46 2.36 -22.16
CA PHE A 108 4.89 1.88 -23.47
C PHE A 108 4.74 2.96 -24.54
N ALA A 109 3.59 3.63 -24.60
CA ALA A 109 3.35 4.73 -25.54
C ALA A 109 4.36 5.85 -25.35
N LEU A 110 4.58 6.27 -24.10
CA LEU A 110 5.54 7.32 -23.73
C LEU A 110 7.02 6.91 -23.92
N ALA A 111 7.34 5.62 -23.86
CA ALA A 111 8.70 5.14 -24.04
C ALA A 111 9.05 4.92 -25.53
N LYS A 112 8.15 4.30 -26.28
CA LYS A 112 8.43 3.77 -27.63
C LYS A 112 7.83 4.59 -28.75
N LEU A 113 6.68 5.24 -28.57
CA LEU A 113 6.02 5.96 -29.63
C LEU A 113 6.50 7.43 -29.72
N LYS A 114 6.62 7.92 -30.94
CA LYS A 114 6.93 9.34 -31.22
C LYS A 114 5.64 10.04 -31.63
N PHE A 115 5.09 10.87 -30.76
CA PHE A 115 3.88 11.65 -31.01
C PHE A 115 4.00 13.08 -30.46
N LYS A 116 3.21 13.99 -31.05
CA LYS A 116 3.16 15.40 -30.58
C LYS A 116 2.55 15.44 -29.17
N GLY A 117 3.22 16.11 -28.23
CA GLY A 117 2.76 16.20 -26.83
C GLY A 117 3.35 15.18 -25.85
N ARG A 118 4.17 14.21 -26.32
CA ARG A 118 4.87 13.26 -25.46
C ARG A 118 5.62 13.94 -24.32
N GLN A 119 6.40 14.96 -24.62
CA GLN A 119 7.18 15.70 -23.64
C GLN A 119 6.28 16.42 -22.64
N LEU A 120 5.24 17.09 -23.11
CA LEU A 120 4.26 17.77 -22.25
C LEU A 120 3.59 16.78 -21.25
N MET A 121 3.21 15.58 -21.71
CA MET A 121 2.63 14.58 -20.80
C MET A 121 3.63 14.12 -19.74
N MET A 122 4.92 14.02 -20.09
CA MET A 122 5.96 13.67 -19.10
C MET A 122 6.19 14.79 -18.11
N ASP A 123 6.22 16.05 -18.57
CA ASP A 123 6.40 17.22 -17.70
C ASP A 123 5.22 17.35 -16.73
N ILE A 124 3.98 17.15 -17.20
CA ILE A 124 2.79 17.09 -16.35
C ILE A 124 2.89 15.97 -15.32
N ASN A 125 3.35 14.76 -15.71
CA ASN A 125 3.53 13.66 -14.79
C ASN A 125 4.60 13.97 -13.72
N GLN A 126 5.70 14.62 -14.10
CA GLN A 126 6.72 15.05 -13.16
C GLN A 126 6.20 16.12 -12.20
N LEU A 127 5.44 17.10 -12.69
CA LEU A 127 4.77 18.07 -11.84
C LEU A 127 3.80 17.40 -10.87
N ALA A 128 3.03 16.40 -11.33
CA ALA A 128 2.09 15.65 -10.48
C ALA A 128 2.79 14.91 -9.34
N LEU A 129 4.03 14.45 -9.52
CA LEU A 129 4.84 13.83 -8.46
C LEU A 129 5.21 14.80 -7.33
N MET A 130 5.20 16.11 -7.59
CA MET A 130 5.53 17.13 -6.58
C MET A 130 4.35 17.45 -5.66
N PHE A 131 3.14 17.05 -6.03
CA PHE A 131 1.96 17.31 -5.20
C PHE A 131 1.86 16.30 -4.05
N VAL A 132 1.68 16.82 -2.85
CA VAL A 132 1.43 16.01 -1.66
C VAL A 132 0.01 15.44 -1.72
N ALA A 133 -0.13 14.15 -1.45
CA ALA A 133 -1.42 13.44 -1.55
C ALA A 133 -2.54 14.10 -0.71
N THR A 134 -2.20 14.61 0.47
CA THR A 134 -3.15 15.32 1.35
C THR A 134 -3.66 16.62 0.76
N ALA A 135 -2.84 17.35 0.01
CA ALA A 135 -3.24 18.62 -0.63
C ALA A 135 -4.29 18.43 -1.74
N VAL A 136 -4.30 17.26 -2.38
CA VAL A 136 -5.22 16.98 -3.49
C VAL A 136 -6.50 16.24 -3.04
N LEU A 137 -6.67 15.92 -1.75
CA LEU A 137 -7.85 15.23 -1.24
C LEU A 137 -9.15 16.01 -1.49
N ILE A 138 -9.18 17.30 -1.11
CA ILE A 138 -10.37 18.15 -1.27
C ILE A 138 -10.70 18.37 -2.75
N PRO A 139 -9.76 18.81 -3.62
CA PRO A 139 -10.01 18.92 -5.05
C PRO A 139 -10.50 17.60 -5.68
N ARG A 140 -9.91 16.46 -5.30
CA ARG A 140 -10.36 15.15 -5.78
C ARG A 140 -11.81 14.87 -5.41
N TYR A 141 -12.20 15.11 -4.16
CA TYR A 141 -13.57 14.94 -3.71
C TYR A 141 -14.54 15.82 -4.50
N LEU A 142 -14.22 17.09 -4.69
CA LEU A 142 -15.05 18.02 -5.46
C LEU A 142 -15.25 17.57 -6.91
N VAL A 143 -14.21 17.02 -7.53
CA VAL A 143 -14.31 16.48 -8.91
C VAL A 143 -15.22 15.25 -8.92
N ILE A 144 -15.07 14.32 -7.97
CA ILE A 144 -15.92 13.13 -7.83
C ILE A 144 -17.39 13.53 -7.66
N CYS A 145 -17.67 14.55 -6.83
CA CYS A 145 -19.01 15.10 -6.65
C CYS A 145 -19.59 15.66 -7.95
N LYS A 146 -18.81 16.49 -8.66
CA LYS A 146 -19.24 17.12 -9.92
C LYS A 146 -19.53 16.13 -11.04
N VAL A 147 -18.78 15.02 -11.07
CA VAL A 147 -18.96 13.94 -12.06
C VAL A 147 -20.11 13.00 -11.68
N GLY A 148 -20.69 13.15 -10.47
CA GLY A 148 -21.81 12.32 -10.01
C GLY A 148 -21.43 10.90 -9.62
N LEU A 149 -20.18 10.68 -9.24
CA LEU A 149 -19.66 9.36 -8.86
C LEU A 149 -19.73 9.09 -7.35
N ILE A 150 -20.39 9.95 -6.58
CA ILE A 150 -20.63 9.72 -5.15
C ILE A 150 -21.41 8.41 -4.98
N ASP A 151 -21.04 7.65 -3.93
CA ASP A 151 -21.63 6.34 -3.59
C ASP A 151 -21.43 5.24 -4.66
N SER A 152 -20.49 5.44 -5.58
CA SER A 152 -20.10 4.46 -6.58
C SER A 152 -18.75 3.83 -6.28
N ILE A 153 -18.58 2.55 -6.62
CA ILE A 153 -17.29 1.84 -6.60
C ILE A 153 -16.24 2.60 -7.46
N TRP A 154 -16.68 3.24 -8.54
CA TRP A 154 -15.83 4.00 -9.44
C TRP A 154 -15.21 5.25 -8.80
N ALA A 155 -15.83 5.80 -7.76
CA ALA A 155 -15.25 6.90 -6.98
C ALA A 155 -13.91 6.54 -6.34
N HIS A 156 -13.71 5.27 -6.00
CA HIS A 156 -12.46 4.75 -5.43
C HIS A 156 -11.45 4.34 -6.52
N ILE A 157 -11.94 3.76 -7.62
CA ILE A 157 -11.08 3.20 -8.68
C ILE A 157 -10.49 4.29 -9.57
N LEU A 158 -11.34 5.17 -10.15
CA LEU A 158 -10.92 6.12 -11.17
C LEU A 158 -9.76 7.05 -10.76
N PRO A 159 -9.77 7.64 -9.55
CA PRO A 159 -8.68 8.53 -9.14
C PRO A 159 -7.32 7.83 -8.98
N LEU A 160 -7.33 6.51 -8.79
CA LEU A 160 -6.13 5.71 -8.59
C LEU A 160 -5.58 5.11 -9.90
N LEU A 161 -6.33 5.16 -11.00
CA LEU A 161 -5.86 4.66 -12.29
C LEU A 161 -4.72 5.52 -12.85
N ALA A 162 -4.78 6.83 -12.66
CA ALA A 162 -3.73 7.78 -13.08
C ALA A 162 -2.74 8.01 -11.94
N TYR A 163 -1.92 7.00 -11.62
CA TYR A 163 -0.93 7.09 -10.56
C TYR A 163 0.44 7.52 -11.09
N PRO A 164 0.88 8.77 -10.86
CA PRO A 164 2.08 9.34 -11.51
C PRO A 164 3.36 8.57 -11.20
N VAL A 165 3.50 8.05 -9.96
CA VAL A 165 4.67 7.27 -9.55
C VAL A 165 4.77 5.97 -10.33
N ALA A 166 3.64 5.25 -10.51
CA ALA A 166 3.62 4.00 -11.25
C ALA A 166 4.01 4.22 -12.72
N LEU A 167 3.46 5.27 -13.35
CA LEU A 167 3.81 5.63 -14.73
C LEU A 167 5.31 5.94 -14.88
N PHE A 168 5.87 6.71 -13.94
CA PHE A 168 7.29 7.05 -13.93
C PHE A 168 8.17 5.80 -13.81
N LEU A 169 7.86 4.92 -12.86
CA LEU A 169 8.63 3.69 -12.63
C LEU A 169 8.57 2.74 -13.84
N VAL A 170 7.37 2.44 -14.33
CA VAL A 170 7.21 1.48 -15.46
C VAL A 170 7.87 1.99 -16.73
N LYS A 171 7.90 3.32 -16.96
CA LYS A 171 8.60 3.89 -18.10
C LYS A 171 10.12 3.72 -18.02
N GLN A 172 10.72 3.60 -16.82
CA GLN A 172 12.18 3.45 -16.65
C GLN A 172 12.67 2.05 -17.00
N PHE A 173 11.81 1.04 -16.94
CA PHE A 173 12.09 -0.34 -17.32
C PHE A 173 11.62 -0.63 -18.76
#